data_4155c141bcb16a75107ee68cd9cf25c5
#
_entry.id   4155c141bcb16a75107ee68cd9cf25c5
#
_cell.length_a   1.000
_cell.length_b   1.000
_cell.length_c   1.000
_cell.angle_alpha   90.00
_cell.angle_beta   90.00
_cell.angle_gamma   90.00
#
_symmetry.space_group_name_H-M   'P 1'
#
loop_
_entity.id
_entity.type
_entity.pdbx_description
1 polymer ?
#
loop_
_entity_poly.entity_id
_entity_poly.type
_entity_poly.pdbx_seq_one_letter_code
_entity_poly.pdbx_strand_id
1 'polypeptide(L)'
;MSTLTVRAASLPPPIPGLNRALRKPKKNIPQTKIERDHILSKVRDYAQQVGLVPPIPLDELSQHTDKLMAIEGFDPIHRDYIGVLMANESWREHLATVPFEKRLLLMPKCLRVESKCPAPFDEFGLLCKQCGLCSIQDFQNEAEKLGYAVLVAEGSAIVMSLIQTGKIEAIVGISCLPVLERTFPYVEAAAIPAVAVPLLQDDCIDTVVDIDWVWDYIHLTSEDKTRRLNLNELHNEVKTWFTRESLDALMGPPRGHTEEISRDWLARAGKRWRPFLTVAAYQALRDDPEAPISDSIKRAAISVEIFHKASLVHDDIEDGDAERYGETTLHTEHGIPVALNIGDLLIGEGYRLLAESDLPAHVRSAALLVAAEGQRELCIGQGAELLWTRHPVALTSQQVLEIFRSKTAPAFEVALKVGAALAGRLDECADVLHTYSE
;
A
#
# COMPACT_ATOMS: atom_id res chain seq x y z
N MET A 1 -2.61 -22.85 -7.34
CA MET A 1 -1.58 -22.15 -6.56
C MET A 1 -0.23 -22.48 -7.16
N SER A 2 0.35 -21.54 -7.90
CA SER A 2 1.69 -21.69 -8.49
C SER A 2 2.71 -21.37 -7.39
N THR A 3 3.50 -22.36 -7.00
CA THR A 3 4.63 -22.16 -6.09
C THR A 3 5.65 -21.29 -6.81
N LEU A 4 5.77 -20.03 -6.40
CA LEU A 4 6.79 -19.09 -6.86
C LEU A 4 8.18 -19.68 -6.58
N THR A 5 8.91 -20.00 -7.64
CA THR A 5 10.29 -20.46 -7.51
C THR A 5 11.19 -19.23 -7.39
N VAL A 6 11.48 -18.83 -6.15
CA VAL A 6 12.46 -17.77 -5.86
C VAL A 6 13.86 -18.33 -6.11
N ARG A 7 14.57 -17.82 -7.11
CA ARG A 7 15.97 -18.18 -7.36
C ARG A 7 16.89 -17.11 -6.78
N ALA A 8 17.87 -17.52 -5.98
CA ALA A 8 19.07 -16.71 -5.79
C ALA A 8 19.89 -16.76 -7.10
N ALA A 9 20.28 -15.61 -7.63
CA ALA A 9 21.27 -15.56 -8.70
C ALA A 9 22.55 -16.25 -8.21
N SER A 10 23.32 -16.90 -9.09
CA SER A 10 24.55 -17.60 -8.71
C SER A 10 25.41 -16.68 -7.87
N LEU A 11 25.60 -17.05 -6.59
CA LEU A 11 26.37 -16.26 -5.63
C LEU A 11 27.77 -15.97 -6.22
N PRO A 12 28.24 -14.73 -6.19
CA PRO A 12 29.63 -14.43 -6.48
C PRO A 12 30.53 -15.17 -5.48
N PRO A 13 31.80 -15.45 -5.83
CA PRO A 13 32.71 -16.14 -4.94
C PRO A 13 32.83 -15.37 -3.62
N PRO A 14 32.95 -16.09 -2.47
CA PRO A 14 33.04 -15.45 -1.17
C PRO A 14 34.17 -14.40 -1.16
N ILE A 15 33.87 -13.26 -0.58
CA ILE A 15 34.84 -12.16 -0.42
C ILE A 15 36.05 -12.72 0.32
N PRO A 16 37.30 -12.57 -0.19
CA PRO A 16 38.49 -13.02 0.50
C PRO A 16 38.49 -12.44 1.91
N GLY A 17 38.55 -13.32 2.90
CA GLY A 17 38.27 -12.97 4.29
C GLY A 17 39.08 -11.79 4.79
N LEU A 18 38.38 -10.74 5.17
CA LEU A 18 38.93 -9.76 6.09
C LEU A 18 39.34 -10.51 7.37
N ASN A 19 40.61 -10.55 7.68
CA ASN A 19 41.18 -11.13 8.91
C ASN A 19 40.74 -10.27 10.14
N ARG A 20 39.43 -10.18 10.38
CA ARG A 20 38.87 -9.63 11.62
C ARG A 20 38.76 -10.77 12.60
N ALA A 21 39.27 -10.59 13.80
CA ALA A 21 38.91 -11.44 14.90
C ALA A 21 37.39 -11.48 14.99
N LEU A 22 36.79 -12.63 14.65
CA LEU A 22 35.35 -12.82 14.68
C LEU A 22 34.86 -12.58 16.12
N ARG A 23 34.23 -11.44 16.37
CA ARG A 23 33.55 -11.20 17.62
C ARG A 23 32.37 -12.17 17.70
N LYS A 24 32.14 -12.72 18.90
CA LYS A 24 30.98 -13.59 19.13
C LYS A 24 29.70 -12.75 19.01
N PRO A 25 28.63 -13.31 18.44
CA PRO A 25 27.31 -12.70 18.47
C PRO A 25 26.87 -12.37 19.90
N LYS A 26 25.94 -11.43 20.07
CA LYS A 26 25.27 -11.21 21.35
C LYS A 26 24.43 -12.43 21.72
N LYS A 27 24.18 -12.61 23.03
CA LYS A 27 23.41 -13.76 23.50
C LYS A 27 22.00 -13.86 22.92
N ASN A 28 21.37 -12.72 22.58
CA ASN A 28 20.05 -12.69 21.93
C ASN A 28 20.06 -13.02 20.43
N ILE A 29 21.22 -13.24 19.85
CA ILE A 29 21.39 -13.73 18.49
C ILE A 29 22.07 -15.10 18.54
N PRO A 30 21.61 -16.12 17.79
CA PRO A 30 22.20 -17.45 17.79
C PRO A 30 23.70 -17.39 17.50
N GLN A 31 24.48 -18.10 18.31
CA GLN A 31 25.93 -17.97 18.39
C GLN A 31 26.66 -18.50 17.16
N THR A 32 26.09 -19.54 16.53
CA THR A 32 26.68 -20.19 15.36
C THR A 32 25.85 -19.93 14.11
N LYS A 33 26.49 -19.97 12.94
CA LYS A 33 25.78 -19.90 11.66
C LYS A 33 24.78 -21.06 11.51
N ILE A 34 25.16 -22.25 11.97
CA ILE A 34 24.31 -23.47 11.90
C ILE A 34 22.99 -23.24 12.65
N GLU A 35 23.04 -22.62 13.84
CA GLU A 35 21.83 -22.28 14.60
C GLU A 35 20.99 -21.24 13.90
N ARG A 36 21.62 -20.19 13.32
CA ARG A 36 20.89 -19.15 12.55
C ARG A 36 20.21 -19.74 11.33
N ASP A 37 20.91 -20.57 10.57
CA ASP A 37 20.37 -21.24 9.37
C ASP A 37 19.24 -22.20 9.74
N HIS A 38 19.36 -22.93 10.87
CA HIS A 38 18.31 -23.81 11.39
C HIS A 38 17.05 -23.02 11.75
N ILE A 39 17.17 -21.95 12.54
CA ILE A 39 16.03 -21.09 12.91
C ILE A 39 15.39 -20.51 11.66
N LEU A 40 16.18 -19.99 10.72
CA LEU A 40 15.68 -19.43 9.47
C LEU A 40 14.88 -20.45 8.65
N SER A 41 15.37 -21.71 8.58
CA SER A 41 14.63 -22.77 7.90
C SER A 41 13.27 -23.01 8.54
N LYS A 42 13.20 -23.08 9.87
CA LYS A 42 11.94 -23.27 10.61
C LYS A 42 10.96 -22.10 10.46
N VAL A 43 11.48 -20.87 10.45
CA VAL A 43 10.66 -19.67 10.18
C VAL A 43 10.08 -19.71 8.77
N ARG A 44 10.87 -20.10 7.77
CA ARG A 44 10.42 -20.25 6.37
C ARG A 44 9.31 -21.28 6.23
N ASP A 45 9.54 -22.47 6.81
CA ASP A 45 8.56 -23.56 6.78
C ASP A 45 7.23 -23.11 7.42
N TYR A 46 7.31 -22.44 8.57
CA TYR A 46 6.14 -21.93 9.27
C TYR A 46 5.42 -20.82 8.47
N ALA A 47 6.16 -19.83 7.99
CA ALA A 47 5.59 -18.71 7.21
C ALA A 47 4.87 -19.21 5.96
N GLN A 48 5.45 -20.18 5.27
CA GLN A 48 4.87 -20.80 4.09
C GLN A 48 3.61 -21.63 4.41
N GLN A 49 3.63 -22.37 5.54
CA GLN A 49 2.50 -23.19 5.98
C GLN A 49 1.30 -22.33 6.41
N VAL A 50 1.55 -21.21 7.09
CA VAL A 50 0.49 -20.32 7.60
C VAL A 50 0.00 -19.35 6.51
N GLY A 51 0.85 -19.07 5.51
CA GLY A 51 0.52 -18.12 4.44
C GLY A 51 0.48 -16.68 4.94
N LEU A 52 1.55 -16.21 5.58
CA LEU A 52 1.63 -14.84 6.11
C LEU A 52 1.48 -13.80 5.01
N VAL A 53 0.62 -12.81 5.22
CA VAL A 53 0.33 -11.73 4.28
C VAL A 53 0.81 -10.39 4.86
N PRO A 54 1.79 -9.72 4.25
CA PRO A 54 2.25 -8.42 4.71
C PRO A 54 1.32 -7.27 4.24
N PRO A 55 1.31 -6.11 4.91
CA PRO A 55 2.00 -5.82 6.17
C PRO A 55 1.37 -6.54 7.36
N ILE A 56 2.20 -7.18 8.21
CA ILE A 56 1.71 -7.87 9.40
C ILE A 56 1.78 -6.89 10.58
N PRO A 57 0.67 -6.62 11.29
CA PRO A 57 0.66 -5.83 12.51
C PRO A 57 1.57 -6.41 13.60
N LEU A 58 2.18 -5.56 14.42
CA LEU A 58 3.17 -5.98 15.42
C LEU A 58 2.63 -7.00 16.43
N ASP A 59 1.38 -6.88 16.82
CA ASP A 59 0.71 -7.82 17.72
C ASP A 59 0.49 -9.19 17.07
N GLU A 60 0.10 -9.23 15.81
CA GLU A 60 -0.05 -10.45 15.02
C GLU A 60 1.32 -11.12 14.78
N LEU A 61 2.33 -10.33 14.39
CA LEU A 61 3.70 -10.80 14.25
C LEU A 61 4.22 -11.43 15.54
N SER A 62 3.93 -10.80 16.69
CA SER A 62 4.29 -11.31 18.02
C SER A 62 3.61 -12.64 18.32
N GLN A 63 2.33 -12.78 18.01
CA GLN A 63 1.59 -14.04 18.20
C GLN A 63 2.16 -15.19 17.35
N HIS A 64 2.47 -14.92 16.07
CA HIS A 64 3.11 -15.92 15.21
C HIS A 64 4.50 -16.31 15.70
N THR A 65 5.28 -15.33 16.15
CA THR A 65 6.61 -15.57 16.73
C THR A 65 6.53 -16.45 17.97
N ASP A 66 5.66 -16.13 18.93
CA ASP A 66 5.50 -16.89 20.17
C ASP A 66 4.97 -18.30 19.89
N LYS A 67 4.08 -18.46 18.92
CA LYS A 67 3.55 -19.76 18.49
C LYS A 67 4.64 -20.64 17.90
N LEU A 68 5.46 -20.11 16.99
CA LEU A 68 6.59 -20.86 16.41
C LEU A 68 7.61 -21.27 17.49
N MET A 69 7.95 -20.34 18.39
CA MET A 69 8.88 -20.62 19.49
C MET A 69 8.38 -21.74 20.39
N ALA A 70 7.07 -21.77 20.68
CA ALA A 70 6.46 -22.84 21.47
C ALA A 70 6.49 -24.21 20.75
N ILE A 71 6.28 -24.22 19.43
CA ILE A 71 6.30 -25.45 18.61
C ILE A 71 7.70 -26.04 18.55
N GLU A 72 8.72 -25.22 18.26
CA GLU A 72 10.09 -25.66 18.02
C GLU A 72 10.94 -25.71 19.32
N GLY A 73 10.45 -25.15 20.41
CA GLY A 73 11.18 -25.13 21.70
C GLY A 73 12.39 -24.19 21.69
N PHE A 74 12.35 -23.11 20.95
CA PHE A 74 13.46 -22.15 20.88
C PHE A 74 13.67 -21.40 22.19
N ASP A 75 14.93 -21.01 22.48
CA ASP A 75 15.26 -20.24 23.66
C ASP A 75 14.55 -18.86 23.60
N PRO A 76 13.81 -18.47 24.63
CA PRO A 76 13.13 -17.18 24.72
C PRO A 76 14.03 -15.97 24.46
N ILE A 77 15.33 -16.07 24.69
CA ILE A 77 16.30 -15.02 24.42
C ILE A 77 16.38 -14.62 22.92
N HIS A 78 15.98 -15.51 22.02
CA HIS A 78 16.01 -15.30 20.57
C HIS A 78 14.69 -14.76 20.01
N ARG A 79 13.73 -14.39 20.87
CA ARG A 79 12.38 -13.97 20.43
C ARG A 79 12.41 -12.84 19.41
N ASP A 80 13.13 -11.77 19.69
CA ASP A 80 13.17 -10.57 18.82
C ASP A 80 13.89 -10.89 17.50
N TYR A 81 14.93 -11.71 17.56
CA TYR A 81 15.61 -12.21 16.36
C TYR A 81 14.66 -13.02 15.48
N ILE A 82 13.88 -13.93 16.04
CA ILE A 82 12.89 -14.75 15.32
C ILE A 82 11.78 -13.86 14.75
N GLY A 83 11.34 -12.83 15.48
CA GLY A 83 10.36 -11.85 15.02
C GLY A 83 10.84 -11.10 13.75
N VAL A 84 12.11 -10.70 13.72
CA VAL A 84 12.70 -10.09 12.50
C VAL A 84 12.70 -11.06 11.32
N LEU A 85 13.07 -12.34 11.56
CA LEU A 85 13.01 -13.37 10.51
C LEU A 85 11.59 -13.58 9.98
N MET A 86 10.61 -13.63 10.87
CA MET A 86 9.20 -13.83 10.54
C MET A 86 8.69 -12.67 9.66
N ALA A 87 9.00 -11.43 10.04
CA ALA A 87 8.68 -10.25 9.24
C ALA A 87 9.36 -10.29 7.86
N ASN A 88 10.64 -10.70 7.80
CA ASN A 88 11.34 -10.84 6.53
C ASN A 88 10.70 -11.86 5.59
N GLU A 89 10.32 -13.02 6.10
CA GLU A 89 9.74 -14.08 5.27
C GLU A 89 8.34 -13.69 4.76
N SER A 90 7.58 -12.88 5.50
CA SER A 90 6.30 -12.35 4.99
C SER A 90 6.48 -11.43 3.78
N TRP A 91 7.55 -10.63 3.75
CA TRP A 91 7.85 -9.69 2.66
C TRP A 91 8.72 -10.29 1.55
N ARG A 92 9.30 -11.47 1.74
CA ARG A 92 10.32 -12.04 0.85
C ARG A 92 9.88 -12.13 -0.61
N GLU A 93 8.70 -12.66 -0.87
CA GLU A 93 8.17 -12.80 -2.22
C GLU A 93 7.89 -11.44 -2.86
N HIS A 94 7.34 -10.50 -2.10
CA HIS A 94 7.06 -9.14 -2.57
C HIS A 94 8.36 -8.39 -2.88
N LEU A 95 9.37 -8.48 -2.02
CA LEU A 95 10.69 -7.90 -2.30
C LEU A 95 11.28 -8.46 -3.60
N ALA A 96 11.15 -9.77 -3.83
CA ALA A 96 11.70 -10.43 -5.00
C ALA A 96 11.12 -9.88 -6.33
N THR A 97 9.89 -9.36 -6.32
CA THR A 97 9.21 -8.80 -7.51
C THR A 97 9.53 -7.33 -7.77
N VAL A 98 10.06 -6.58 -6.80
CA VAL A 98 10.41 -5.16 -6.99
C VAL A 98 11.69 -5.05 -7.83
N PRO A 99 11.74 -4.24 -8.91
CA PRO A 99 12.96 -4.01 -9.68
C PRO A 99 14.11 -3.46 -8.81
N PHE A 100 15.34 -3.82 -9.12
CA PHE A 100 16.50 -3.40 -8.33
C PHE A 100 16.66 -1.88 -8.24
N GLU A 101 16.31 -1.15 -9.30
CA GLU A 101 16.38 0.31 -9.40
C GLU A 101 15.39 1.04 -8.49
N LYS A 102 14.43 0.29 -7.94
CA LYS A 102 13.42 0.78 -6.98
C LYS A 102 13.72 0.40 -5.54
N ARG A 103 14.83 -0.30 -5.30
CA ARG A 103 15.22 -0.76 -3.97
C ARG A 103 16.27 0.14 -3.34
N LEU A 104 16.20 0.26 -2.02
CA LEU A 104 17.20 0.91 -1.18
C LEU A 104 17.98 -0.15 -0.38
N LEU A 105 19.31 -0.13 -0.47
CA LEU A 105 20.16 -0.80 0.51
C LEU A 105 20.54 0.19 1.61
N LEU A 106 20.09 -0.05 2.82
CA LEU A 106 20.36 0.77 3.99
C LEU A 106 21.36 0.08 4.91
N MET A 107 22.51 0.68 5.10
CA MET A 107 23.60 0.14 5.93
C MET A 107 23.92 1.06 7.10
N PRO A 108 24.28 0.51 8.28
CA PRO A 108 24.69 1.32 9.42
C PRO A 108 26.19 1.65 9.32
N LYS A 109 26.57 2.83 9.78
CA LYS A 109 27.97 3.24 9.83
C LYS A 109 28.86 2.36 10.72
N CYS A 110 28.27 1.66 11.69
CA CYS A 110 29.02 0.82 12.64
C CYS A 110 29.64 -0.45 12.01
N LEU A 111 29.33 -0.77 10.76
CA LEU A 111 30.03 -1.78 9.97
C LEU A 111 31.44 -1.34 9.55
N ARG A 112 31.78 -0.03 9.58
CA ARG A 112 33.11 0.46 9.24
C ARG A 112 34.15 0.08 10.28
N VAL A 113 35.42 0.06 9.89
CA VAL A 113 36.50 0.06 10.87
C VAL A 113 36.75 1.50 11.34
N GLU A 114 36.16 1.87 12.49
CA GLU A 114 36.06 3.25 12.91
C GLU A 114 37.42 3.95 12.99
N SER A 115 38.42 3.30 13.59
CA SER A 115 39.76 3.85 13.80
C SER A 115 40.57 4.06 12.51
N LYS A 116 40.18 3.44 11.38
CA LYS A 116 40.93 3.44 10.12
C LYS A 116 40.15 3.93 8.91
N CYS A 117 38.83 4.16 9.05
CA CYS A 117 37.98 4.54 7.94
C CYS A 117 38.26 6.00 7.53
N PRO A 118 38.67 6.26 6.27
CA PRO A 118 38.95 7.61 5.78
C PRO A 118 37.72 8.34 5.26
N ALA A 119 36.51 7.71 5.31
CA ALA A 119 35.32 8.22 4.70
C ALA A 119 34.75 9.41 5.48
N PRO A 120 34.48 10.56 4.82
CA PRO A 120 33.78 11.68 5.43
C PRO A 120 32.28 11.39 5.59
N PHE A 121 31.60 12.23 6.38
CA PHE A 121 30.15 12.28 6.48
C PHE A 121 29.62 13.55 5.82
N ASP A 122 28.47 13.41 5.16
CA ASP A 122 27.65 14.53 4.74
C ASP A 122 26.29 14.52 5.49
N GLU A 123 25.34 15.32 5.05
CA GLU A 123 24.00 15.41 5.63
C GLU A 123 23.17 14.11 5.46
N PHE A 124 23.53 13.24 4.50
CA PHE A 124 22.83 11.98 4.23
C PHE A 124 23.51 10.79 4.91
N GLY A 125 24.81 10.85 5.19
CA GLY A 125 25.52 9.75 5.84
C GLY A 125 26.99 9.64 5.51
N LEU A 126 27.51 8.39 5.53
CA LEU A 126 28.92 8.08 5.27
C LEU A 126 29.18 7.97 3.75
N LEU A 127 30.11 8.76 3.24
CA LEU A 127 30.58 8.68 1.86
C LEU A 127 31.74 7.68 1.73
N CYS A 128 31.43 6.41 1.48
CA CYS A 128 32.42 5.35 1.40
C CYS A 128 33.53 5.66 0.37
N LYS A 129 34.82 5.55 0.78
CA LYS A 129 35.98 5.76 -0.06
C LYS A 129 36.59 4.47 -0.64
N GLN A 130 35.84 3.35 -0.53
CA GLN A 130 36.27 2.06 -1.08
C GLN A 130 37.68 1.63 -0.64
N CYS A 131 37.96 1.77 0.65
CA CYS A 131 39.31 1.54 1.21
C CYS A 131 39.62 0.05 1.49
N GLY A 132 38.67 -0.87 1.26
CA GLY A 132 38.84 -2.32 1.44
C GLY A 132 38.88 -2.79 2.90
N LEU A 133 38.53 -1.94 3.87
CA LEU A 133 38.65 -2.27 5.29
C LEU A 133 37.41 -2.91 5.91
N CYS A 134 36.27 -2.83 5.25
CA CYS A 134 34.98 -3.33 5.79
C CYS A 134 34.06 -3.78 4.66
N SER A 135 32.99 -4.48 5.05
CA SER A 135 31.98 -5.04 4.11
C SER A 135 31.09 -3.97 3.44
N ILE A 136 31.08 -2.72 3.93
CA ILE A 136 30.28 -1.63 3.32
C ILE A 136 30.61 -1.45 1.85
N GLN A 137 31.91 -1.43 1.50
CA GLN A 137 32.34 -1.27 0.13
C GLN A 137 31.79 -2.36 -0.79
N ASP A 138 31.87 -3.61 -0.34
CA ASP A 138 31.50 -4.75 -1.17
C ASP A 138 29.98 -4.80 -1.39
N PHE A 139 29.20 -4.57 -0.34
CA PHE A 139 27.74 -4.46 -0.43
C PHE A 139 27.32 -3.26 -1.29
N GLN A 140 27.95 -2.11 -1.10
CA GLN A 140 27.65 -0.92 -1.90
C GLN A 140 27.94 -1.15 -3.37
N ASN A 141 29.15 -1.63 -3.71
CA ASN A 141 29.54 -1.87 -5.11
C ASN A 141 28.61 -2.85 -5.81
N GLU A 142 28.23 -3.93 -5.14
CA GLU A 142 27.32 -4.91 -5.75
C GLU A 142 25.90 -4.38 -5.88
N ALA A 143 25.39 -3.72 -4.85
CA ALA A 143 24.04 -3.16 -4.90
C ALA A 143 23.91 -2.05 -5.96
N GLU A 144 24.90 -1.13 -6.05
CA GLU A 144 24.93 -0.08 -7.09
C GLU A 144 25.04 -0.68 -8.50
N LYS A 145 25.82 -1.74 -8.69
CA LYS A 145 25.93 -2.45 -9.96
C LYS A 145 24.59 -3.08 -10.40
N LEU A 146 23.78 -3.54 -9.45
CA LEU A 146 22.42 -4.07 -9.71
C LEU A 146 21.41 -2.94 -9.94
N GLY A 147 21.71 -1.70 -9.55
CA GLY A 147 20.83 -0.54 -9.71
C GLY A 147 20.21 -0.01 -8.42
N TYR A 148 20.51 -0.57 -7.26
CA TYR A 148 20.01 -0.07 -5.98
C TYR A 148 20.43 1.37 -5.70
N ALA A 149 19.57 2.13 -5.02
CA ALA A 149 20.02 3.26 -4.22
C ALA A 149 20.72 2.71 -2.96
N VAL A 150 21.86 3.30 -2.58
CA VAL A 150 22.62 2.87 -1.40
C VAL A 150 22.79 4.02 -0.42
N LEU A 151 22.51 3.78 0.85
CA LEU A 151 22.67 4.75 1.92
C LEU A 151 23.39 4.11 3.12
N VAL A 152 24.47 4.75 3.57
CA VAL A 152 25.17 4.37 4.80
C VAL A 152 24.92 5.45 5.84
N ALA A 153 23.85 5.30 6.62
CA ALA A 153 23.32 6.37 7.46
C ALA A 153 23.00 5.93 8.90
N GLU A 154 22.81 6.91 9.76
CA GLU A 154 22.21 6.76 11.08
C GLU A 154 20.84 7.43 11.12
N GLY A 155 19.83 6.67 11.54
CA GLY A 155 18.50 7.20 11.83
C GLY A 155 17.46 6.96 10.72
N SER A 156 16.20 6.93 11.16
CA SER A 156 15.03 6.60 10.33
C SER A 156 14.49 7.79 9.53
N ALA A 157 14.80 9.03 9.91
CA ALA A 157 14.20 10.22 9.31
C ALA A 157 14.50 10.37 7.79
N ILE A 158 15.74 10.12 7.38
CA ILE A 158 16.15 10.18 5.97
C ILE A 158 15.44 9.09 5.16
N VAL A 159 15.34 7.89 5.74
CA VAL A 159 14.67 6.74 5.09
C VAL A 159 13.20 7.07 4.84
N MET A 160 12.51 7.62 5.83
CA MET A 160 11.11 8.02 5.71
C MET A 160 10.91 9.11 4.63
N SER A 161 11.82 10.09 4.58
CA SER A 161 11.79 11.10 3.52
C SER A 161 11.97 10.49 2.12
N LEU A 162 12.88 9.53 1.97
CA LEU A 162 13.08 8.82 0.69
C LEU A 162 11.85 8.00 0.26
N ILE A 163 11.23 7.28 1.20
CA ILE A 163 9.98 6.54 0.94
C ILE A 163 8.88 7.48 0.45
N GLN A 164 8.70 8.63 1.11
CA GLN A 164 7.69 9.63 0.75
C GLN A 164 7.87 10.21 -0.66
N THR A 165 9.08 10.15 -1.23
CA THR A 165 9.31 10.58 -2.62
C THR A 165 8.68 9.64 -3.65
N GLY A 166 8.28 8.43 -3.25
CA GLY A 166 7.78 7.38 -4.15
C GLY A 166 8.85 6.77 -5.08
N LYS A 167 10.14 7.13 -4.90
CA LYS A 167 11.25 6.59 -5.70
C LYS A 167 11.74 5.24 -5.20
N ILE A 168 11.55 4.98 -3.90
CA ILE A 168 11.94 3.73 -3.25
C ILE A 168 10.66 2.94 -2.97
N GLU A 169 10.62 1.73 -3.52
CA GLU A 169 9.48 0.81 -3.41
C GLU A 169 9.81 -0.42 -2.55
N ALA A 170 11.08 -0.62 -2.16
CA ALA A 170 11.48 -1.67 -1.24
C ALA A 170 12.79 -1.33 -0.52
N ILE A 171 13.02 -1.93 0.66
CA ILE A 171 14.20 -1.70 1.49
C ILE A 171 14.85 -3.04 1.86
N VAL A 172 16.17 -3.11 1.68
CA VAL A 172 17.04 -4.11 2.31
C VAL A 172 17.86 -3.40 3.37
N GLY A 173 17.55 -3.62 4.65
CA GLY A 173 18.16 -2.93 5.78
C GLY A 173 19.13 -3.80 6.56
N ILE A 174 20.21 -3.20 7.06
CA ILE A 174 21.12 -3.84 8.01
C ILE A 174 21.12 -2.99 9.28
N SER A 175 20.82 -3.56 10.45
CA SER A 175 20.82 -2.80 11.70
C SER A 175 20.89 -3.71 12.94
N CYS A 176 21.13 -3.12 14.12
CA CYS A 176 21.01 -3.87 15.38
C CYS A 176 19.54 -4.08 15.75
N LEU A 177 19.23 -5.15 16.51
CA LEU A 177 17.86 -5.48 16.92
C LEU A 177 17.11 -4.31 17.55
N PRO A 178 17.67 -3.53 18.49
CA PRO A 178 16.96 -2.41 19.12
C PRO A 178 16.56 -1.28 18.15
N VAL A 179 17.30 -1.12 17.03
CA VAL A 179 16.93 -0.15 15.98
C VAL A 179 15.84 -0.75 15.10
N LEU A 180 15.91 -2.03 14.76
CA LEU A 180 14.87 -2.70 13.96
C LEU A 180 13.52 -2.65 14.64
N GLU A 181 13.45 -2.94 15.94
CA GLU A 181 12.22 -2.82 16.74
C GLU A 181 11.61 -1.42 16.68
N ARG A 182 12.44 -0.38 16.83
CA ARG A 182 11.98 1.02 16.78
C ARG A 182 11.55 1.46 15.39
N THR A 183 12.08 0.89 14.33
CA THR A 183 11.75 1.26 12.95
C THR A 183 10.57 0.47 12.40
N PHE A 184 10.21 -0.66 13.00
CA PHE A 184 9.15 -1.54 12.54
C PHE A 184 7.81 -0.82 12.33
N PRO A 185 7.27 0.00 13.27
CA PRO A 185 6.00 0.69 13.06
C PRO A 185 5.99 1.65 11.86
N TYR A 186 7.14 2.22 11.52
CA TYR A 186 7.26 3.11 10.36
C TYR A 186 7.26 2.33 9.03
N VAL A 187 7.89 1.17 9.02
CA VAL A 187 7.91 0.27 7.85
C VAL A 187 6.53 -0.33 7.62
N GLU A 188 5.86 -0.76 8.69
CA GLU A 188 4.48 -1.23 8.66
C GLU A 188 3.54 -0.16 8.07
N ALA A 189 3.60 1.07 8.60
CA ALA A 189 2.78 2.18 8.12
C ALA A 189 3.08 2.58 6.67
N ALA A 190 4.31 2.40 6.19
CA ALA A 190 4.69 2.66 4.81
C ALA A 190 4.17 1.59 3.83
N ALA A 191 3.85 0.39 4.33
CA ALA A 191 3.35 -0.75 3.57
C ALA A 191 4.19 -1.11 2.33
N ILE A 192 5.52 -0.90 2.41
CA ILE A 192 6.45 -1.30 1.34
C ILE A 192 7.26 -2.53 1.76
N PRO A 193 7.64 -3.41 0.82
CA PRO A 193 8.49 -4.54 1.11
C PRO A 193 9.78 -4.12 1.81
N ALA A 194 9.99 -4.60 3.01
CA ALA A 194 11.20 -4.32 3.77
C ALA A 194 11.69 -5.58 4.48
N VAL A 195 12.97 -5.88 4.29
CA VAL A 195 13.66 -6.97 4.96
C VAL A 195 14.87 -6.43 5.71
N ALA A 196 15.22 -7.07 6.81
CA ALA A 196 16.30 -6.61 7.67
C ALA A 196 17.25 -7.76 8.03
N VAL A 197 18.57 -7.50 7.96
CA VAL A 197 19.59 -8.42 8.45
C VAL A 197 20.14 -7.86 9.76
N PRO A 198 19.90 -8.55 10.89
CA PRO A 198 20.44 -8.11 12.18
C PRO A 198 21.95 -8.13 12.22
N LEU A 199 22.55 -7.08 12.80
CA LEU A 199 23.95 -7.08 13.18
C LEU A 199 24.21 -8.12 14.27
N LEU A 200 25.34 -8.79 14.21
CA LEU A 200 25.69 -9.80 15.20
C LEU A 200 26.11 -9.19 16.56
N GLN A 201 26.43 -7.88 16.61
CA GLN A 201 26.76 -7.13 17.82
C GLN A 201 25.99 -5.79 17.84
N ASP A 202 25.83 -5.20 19.02
CA ASP A 202 25.17 -3.90 19.22
C ASP A 202 26.10 -2.81 19.73
N ASP A 203 27.42 -2.98 19.61
CA ASP A 203 28.42 -2.08 20.21
C ASP A 203 28.55 -0.73 19.48
N CYS A 204 27.83 -0.52 18.38
CA CYS A 204 27.88 0.65 17.51
C CYS A 204 29.27 0.97 16.92
N ILE A 205 30.26 0.10 17.08
CA ILE A 205 31.63 0.24 16.62
C ILE A 205 32.13 -1.10 16.09
N ASP A 206 32.73 -1.09 14.89
CA ASP A 206 33.37 -2.27 14.30
C ASP A 206 32.51 -3.54 14.32
N THR A 207 31.20 -3.40 14.10
CA THR A 207 30.23 -4.51 14.11
C THR A 207 30.38 -5.41 12.90
N VAL A 208 29.81 -6.60 12.96
CA VAL A 208 29.74 -7.53 11.83
C VAL A 208 28.31 -8.01 11.58
N VAL A 209 28.07 -8.46 10.38
CA VAL A 209 26.78 -8.98 9.91
C VAL A 209 27.03 -10.33 9.23
N ASP A 210 25.99 -11.17 9.11
CA ASP A 210 26.05 -12.37 8.30
C ASP A 210 26.09 -11.97 6.82
N ILE A 211 27.28 -12.08 6.21
CA ILE A 211 27.54 -11.62 4.84
C ILE A 211 26.70 -12.39 3.84
N ASP A 212 26.62 -13.71 3.95
CA ASP A 212 25.89 -14.56 3.01
C ASP A 212 24.41 -14.19 2.99
N TRP A 213 23.86 -13.87 4.14
CA TRP A 213 22.46 -13.48 4.26
C TRP A 213 22.16 -12.10 3.63
N VAL A 214 23.05 -11.13 3.79
CA VAL A 214 22.94 -9.85 3.08
C VAL A 214 23.02 -10.06 1.57
N TRP A 215 23.93 -10.91 1.08
CA TRP A 215 24.03 -11.26 -0.33
C TRP A 215 22.77 -11.90 -0.87
N ASP A 216 22.16 -12.84 -0.12
CA ASP A 216 20.89 -13.49 -0.49
C ASP A 216 19.80 -12.45 -0.74
N TYR A 217 19.67 -11.42 0.10
CA TYR A 217 18.64 -10.38 -0.08
C TYR A 217 18.98 -9.37 -1.17
N ILE A 218 20.25 -8.99 -1.34
CA ILE A 218 20.67 -8.08 -2.43
C ILE A 218 20.34 -8.71 -3.80
N HIS A 219 20.58 -10.02 -3.96
CA HIS A 219 20.34 -10.73 -5.21
C HIS A 219 18.95 -11.37 -5.33
N LEU A 220 18.10 -11.19 -4.32
CA LEU A 220 16.79 -11.80 -4.31
C LEU A 220 15.96 -11.28 -5.48
N THR A 221 15.52 -12.18 -6.35
CA THR A 221 14.69 -11.87 -7.51
C THR A 221 13.68 -13.00 -7.73
N SER A 222 12.59 -12.69 -8.40
CA SER A 222 11.58 -13.65 -8.79
C SER A 222 11.47 -13.69 -10.31
N GLU A 223 11.25 -14.87 -10.86
CA GLU A 223 10.86 -15.03 -12.27
C GLU A 223 9.38 -14.63 -12.49
N ASP A 224 8.67 -14.31 -11.41
CA ASP A 224 7.29 -13.84 -11.48
C ASP A 224 7.24 -12.51 -12.24
N LYS A 225 6.56 -12.56 -13.38
CA LYS A 225 6.29 -11.39 -14.22
C LYS A 225 5.01 -10.66 -13.79
N THR A 226 4.50 -10.91 -12.58
CA THR A 226 3.32 -10.21 -12.06
C THR A 226 3.61 -8.72 -12.08
N ARG A 227 3.01 -8.02 -13.01
CA ARG A 227 3.18 -6.58 -13.15
C ARG A 227 2.38 -5.89 -12.07
N ARG A 228 3.05 -5.04 -11.28
CA ARG A 228 2.36 -4.16 -10.36
C ARG A 228 1.74 -3.00 -11.13
N LEU A 229 0.49 -2.68 -10.80
CA LEU A 229 -0.14 -1.47 -11.31
C LEU A 229 0.63 -0.24 -10.82
N ASN A 230 0.95 0.68 -11.73
CA ASN A 230 1.46 1.99 -11.36
C ASN A 230 0.29 2.85 -10.87
N LEU A 231 0.00 2.77 -9.56
CA LEU A 231 -1.15 3.43 -8.96
C LEU A 231 -1.12 4.96 -9.12
N ASN A 232 0.07 5.57 -9.11
CA ASN A 232 0.21 7.02 -9.29
C ASN A 232 -0.12 7.44 -10.73
N GLU A 233 0.37 6.70 -11.71
CA GLU A 233 0.08 6.95 -13.12
C GLU A 233 -1.40 6.74 -13.42
N LEU A 234 -1.97 5.65 -12.94
CA LEU A 234 -3.39 5.36 -13.05
C LEU A 234 -4.26 6.44 -12.42
N HIS A 235 -3.92 6.90 -11.22
CA HIS A 235 -4.66 7.97 -10.54
C HIS A 235 -4.59 9.30 -11.34
N ASN A 236 -3.42 9.61 -11.89
CA ASN A 236 -3.27 10.80 -12.73
C ASN A 236 -4.07 10.67 -14.03
N GLU A 237 -4.08 9.51 -14.66
CA GLU A 237 -4.94 9.23 -15.83
C GLU A 237 -6.42 9.43 -15.49
N VAL A 238 -6.90 8.83 -14.41
CA VAL A 238 -8.31 8.96 -13.96
C VAL A 238 -8.70 10.43 -13.75
N LYS A 239 -7.81 11.26 -13.20
CA LYS A 239 -8.08 12.69 -13.03
C LYS A 239 -8.37 13.42 -14.35
N THR A 240 -7.71 13.01 -15.44
CA THR A 240 -7.91 13.63 -16.76
C THR A 240 -9.31 13.41 -17.33
N TRP A 241 -10.02 12.39 -16.88
CA TRP A 241 -11.38 12.08 -17.36
C TRP A 241 -12.43 13.07 -16.82
N PHE A 242 -12.08 13.87 -15.79
CA PHE A 242 -12.98 14.82 -15.14
C PHE A 242 -12.76 16.27 -15.61
N THR A 243 -12.03 16.49 -16.70
CA THR A 243 -12.08 17.79 -17.38
C THR A 243 -13.43 17.94 -18.09
N ARG A 244 -13.89 19.17 -18.30
CA ARG A 244 -15.16 19.44 -18.97
C ARG A 244 -15.21 18.77 -20.35
N GLU A 245 -14.13 18.89 -21.11
CA GLU A 245 -14.02 18.31 -22.47
C GLU A 245 -14.12 16.79 -22.45
N SER A 246 -13.43 16.14 -21.50
CA SER A 246 -13.47 14.67 -21.36
C SER A 246 -14.85 14.16 -20.96
N LEU A 247 -15.51 14.88 -20.03
CA LEU A 247 -16.86 14.53 -19.59
C LEU A 247 -17.85 14.68 -20.74
N ASP A 248 -17.77 15.76 -21.54
CA ASP A 248 -18.66 15.98 -22.70
C ASP A 248 -18.40 14.94 -23.81
N ALA A 249 -17.15 14.50 -23.98
CA ALA A 249 -16.84 13.42 -24.92
C ALA A 249 -17.40 12.04 -24.48
N LEU A 250 -17.34 11.73 -23.18
CA LEU A 250 -17.77 10.44 -22.63
C LEU A 250 -19.28 10.34 -22.38
N MET A 251 -19.93 11.43 -22.01
CA MET A 251 -21.34 11.47 -21.60
C MET A 251 -22.27 12.10 -22.66
N GLY A 252 -21.70 12.71 -23.69
CA GLY A 252 -22.39 13.52 -24.68
C GLY A 252 -22.56 14.99 -24.25
N PRO A 253 -22.86 15.90 -25.18
CA PRO A 253 -23.05 17.30 -24.89
C PRO A 253 -24.29 17.53 -23.99
N PRO A 254 -24.26 18.50 -23.07
CA PRO A 254 -25.40 18.82 -22.23
C PRO A 254 -26.59 19.31 -23.04
N ARG A 255 -27.80 18.88 -22.69
CA ARG A 255 -29.05 19.21 -23.37
C ARG A 255 -29.73 20.47 -22.86
N GLY A 256 -29.17 21.15 -21.90
CA GLY A 256 -29.72 22.38 -21.34
C GLY A 256 -29.02 22.80 -20.05
N HIS A 257 -29.49 23.88 -19.48
CA HIS A 257 -28.83 24.59 -18.40
C HIS A 257 -28.61 23.74 -17.13
N THR A 258 -29.55 22.87 -16.80
CA THR A 258 -29.45 21.97 -15.65
C THR A 258 -28.30 20.96 -15.84
N GLU A 259 -28.18 20.38 -17.04
CA GLU A 259 -27.07 19.47 -17.36
C GLU A 259 -25.73 20.23 -17.43
N GLU A 260 -25.70 21.48 -17.88
CA GLU A 260 -24.48 22.33 -17.86
C GLU A 260 -23.99 22.54 -16.44
N ILE A 261 -24.85 22.96 -15.51
CA ILE A 261 -24.50 23.18 -14.11
C ILE A 261 -24.04 21.84 -13.47
N SER A 262 -24.74 20.75 -13.72
CA SER A 262 -24.37 19.45 -13.19
C SER A 262 -22.99 18.97 -13.71
N ARG A 263 -22.68 19.28 -14.98
CA ARG A 263 -21.43 18.94 -15.61
C ARG A 263 -20.25 19.76 -15.06
N ASP A 264 -20.50 21.07 -14.85
CA ASP A 264 -19.53 21.96 -14.21
C ASP A 264 -19.25 21.53 -12.76
N TRP A 265 -20.31 21.17 -12.02
CA TRP A 265 -20.17 20.60 -10.67
C TRP A 265 -19.34 19.31 -10.65
N LEU A 266 -19.58 18.41 -11.60
CA LEU A 266 -18.82 17.17 -11.70
C LEU A 266 -17.34 17.43 -12.02
N ALA A 267 -17.02 18.45 -12.83
CA ALA A 267 -15.66 18.85 -13.17
C ALA A 267 -14.92 19.58 -12.03
N ARG A 268 -15.63 20.19 -11.08
CA ARG A 268 -15.02 20.89 -9.92
C ARG A 268 -14.08 19.96 -9.15
N ALA A 269 -13.15 20.55 -8.40
CA ALA A 269 -12.11 19.87 -7.64
C ALA A 269 -12.57 18.63 -6.87
N GLY A 270 -11.67 17.66 -6.70
CA GLY A 270 -11.88 16.42 -5.98
C GLY A 270 -10.67 15.50 -6.11
N LYS A 271 -10.42 14.67 -5.11
CA LYS A 271 -9.27 13.75 -5.11
C LYS A 271 -9.43 12.57 -6.07
N ARG A 272 -10.64 12.31 -6.55
CA ARG A 272 -10.99 11.22 -7.50
C ARG A 272 -10.60 9.82 -7.02
N TRP A 273 -10.63 9.59 -5.70
CA TRP A 273 -10.27 8.30 -5.13
C TRP A 273 -11.22 7.17 -5.52
N ARG A 274 -12.53 7.43 -5.55
CA ARG A 274 -13.54 6.39 -5.86
C ARG A 274 -13.42 5.88 -7.29
N PRO A 275 -13.43 6.71 -8.33
CA PRO A 275 -13.21 6.24 -9.70
C PRO A 275 -11.82 5.60 -9.88
N PHE A 276 -10.79 6.10 -9.20
CA PHE A 276 -9.48 5.47 -9.19
C PHE A 276 -9.53 4.06 -8.60
N LEU A 277 -10.17 3.86 -7.44
CA LEU A 277 -10.31 2.53 -6.82
C LEU A 277 -11.11 1.57 -7.71
N THR A 278 -12.17 2.06 -8.38
CA THR A 278 -12.94 1.27 -9.34
C THR A 278 -12.06 0.73 -10.45
N VAL A 279 -11.24 1.59 -11.04
CA VAL A 279 -10.36 1.20 -12.15
C VAL A 279 -9.18 0.35 -11.68
N ALA A 280 -8.62 0.65 -10.51
CA ALA A 280 -7.54 -0.15 -9.91
C ALA A 280 -8.01 -1.58 -9.63
N ALA A 281 -9.19 -1.74 -9.02
CA ALA A 281 -9.79 -3.06 -8.80
C ALA A 281 -10.07 -3.79 -10.12
N TYR A 282 -10.63 -3.10 -11.13
CA TYR A 282 -10.85 -3.67 -12.45
C TYR A 282 -9.55 -4.15 -13.09
N GLN A 283 -8.50 -3.33 -13.11
CA GLN A 283 -7.21 -3.69 -13.71
C GLN A 283 -6.50 -4.82 -12.98
N ALA A 284 -6.60 -4.86 -11.65
CA ALA A 284 -5.99 -5.91 -10.83
C ALA A 284 -6.66 -7.29 -11.02
N LEU A 285 -7.94 -7.31 -11.36
CA LEU A 285 -8.74 -8.53 -11.42
C LEU A 285 -9.01 -9.05 -12.84
N ARG A 286 -8.76 -8.26 -13.89
CA ARG A 286 -8.96 -8.70 -15.28
C ARG A 286 -7.80 -9.57 -15.78
N ASP A 287 -8.07 -10.40 -16.79
CA ASP A 287 -7.09 -11.35 -17.34
C ASP A 287 -5.89 -10.68 -18.02
N ASP A 288 -6.10 -9.52 -18.67
CA ASP A 288 -5.04 -8.71 -19.29
C ASP A 288 -4.98 -7.33 -18.66
N PRO A 289 -4.13 -7.12 -17.61
CA PRO A 289 -3.97 -5.82 -16.95
C PRO A 289 -3.45 -4.70 -17.86
N GLU A 290 -2.85 -5.04 -19.01
CA GLU A 290 -2.23 -4.08 -19.94
C GLU A 290 -3.19 -3.56 -21.01
N ALA A 291 -4.32 -4.26 -21.25
CA ALA A 291 -5.27 -3.80 -22.23
C ALA A 291 -5.75 -2.36 -21.91
N PRO A 292 -5.94 -1.51 -22.93
CA PRO A 292 -6.43 -0.15 -22.73
C PRO A 292 -7.76 -0.13 -21.95
N ILE A 293 -7.97 0.89 -21.14
CA ILE A 293 -9.24 1.10 -20.43
C ILE A 293 -10.25 1.63 -21.46
N SER A 294 -11.29 0.83 -21.73
CA SER A 294 -12.34 1.23 -22.67
C SER A 294 -13.21 2.36 -22.14
N ASP A 295 -13.88 3.09 -23.04
CA ASP A 295 -14.80 4.16 -22.64
C ASP A 295 -15.97 3.66 -21.78
N SER A 296 -16.40 2.41 -21.96
CA SER A 296 -17.40 1.79 -21.08
C SER A 296 -16.90 1.64 -19.64
N ILE A 297 -15.65 1.28 -19.43
CA ILE A 297 -15.03 1.21 -18.10
C ILE A 297 -14.86 2.62 -17.51
N LYS A 298 -14.41 3.59 -18.33
CA LYS A 298 -14.31 5.00 -17.89
C LYS A 298 -15.67 5.54 -17.44
N ARG A 299 -16.74 5.29 -18.23
CA ARG A 299 -18.11 5.69 -17.86
C ARG A 299 -18.57 5.04 -16.56
N ALA A 300 -18.28 3.76 -16.36
CA ALA A 300 -18.60 3.08 -15.10
C ALA A 300 -17.85 3.67 -13.89
N ALA A 301 -16.57 4.02 -14.03
CA ALA A 301 -15.81 4.70 -12.98
C ALA A 301 -16.33 6.13 -12.72
N ILE A 302 -16.69 6.85 -13.78
CA ILE A 302 -17.31 8.19 -13.68
C ILE A 302 -18.65 8.10 -12.97
N SER A 303 -19.48 7.06 -13.20
CA SER A 303 -20.76 6.88 -12.52
C SER A 303 -20.61 6.79 -11.00
N VAL A 304 -19.57 6.12 -10.52
CA VAL A 304 -19.26 6.04 -9.07
C VAL A 304 -18.96 7.41 -8.48
N GLU A 305 -18.21 8.26 -9.20
CA GLU A 305 -17.96 9.64 -8.75
C GLU A 305 -19.23 10.51 -8.86
N ILE A 306 -20.08 10.26 -9.84
CA ILE A 306 -21.35 10.98 -9.99
C ILE A 306 -22.25 10.73 -8.77
N PHE A 307 -22.39 9.50 -8.30
CA PHE A 307 -23.13 9.21 -7.08
C PHE A 307 -22.56 9.96 -5.87
N HIS A 308 -21.23 9.99 -5.75
CA HIS A 308 -20.59 10.75 -4.68
C HIS A 308 -20.84 12.26 -4.82
N LYS A 309 -20.70 12.82 -6.03
CA LYS A 309 -20.97 14.25 -6.26
C LYS A 309 -22.45 14.62 -6.04
N ALA A 310 -23.37 13.71 -6.30
CA ALA A 310 -24.78 13.89 -5.97
C ALA A 310 -24.99 13.93 -4.45
N SER A 311 -24.39 13.01 -3.70
CA SER A 311 -24.51 13.02 -2.23
C SER A 311 -23.96 14.32 -1.63
N LEU A 312 -22.84 14.86 -2.15
CA LEU A 312 -22.31 16.13 -1.68
C LEU A 312 -23.24 17.33 -1.92
N VAL A 313 -24.02 17.31 -3.00
CA VAL A 313 -25.04 18.38 -3.24
C VAL A 313 -26.13 18.31 -2.19
N HIS A 314 -26.60 17.10 -1.84
CA HIS A 314 -27.61 16.91 -0.81
C HIS A 314 -27.05 17.23 0.58
N ASP A 315 -25.84 16.74 0.93
CA ASP A 315 -25.16 17.05 2.19
C ASP A 315 -25.02 18.57 2.39
N ASP A 316 -24.58 19.32 1.36
CA ASP A 316 -24.43 20.79 1.43
C ASP A 316 -25.75 21.49 1.81
N ILE A 317 -26.90 20.96 1.32
CA ILE A 317 -28.21 21.49 1.64
C ILE A 317 -28.61 21.11 3.08
N GLU A 318 -28.36 19.86 3.48
CA GLU A 318 -28.72 19.29 4.78
C GLU A 318 -27.94 19.97 5.92
N ASP A 319 -26.64 20.24 5.68
CA ASP A 319 -25.72 20.86 6.64
C ASP A 319 -25.75 22.40 6.58
N GLY A 320 -26.31 22.98 5.51
CA GLY A 320 -26.34 24.43 5.28
C GLY A 320 -24.97 25.01 4.95
N ASP A 321 -24.11 24.23 4.34
CA ASP A 321 -22.72 24.62 4.00
C ASP A 321 -22.70 25.66 2.89
N ALA A 322 -22.05 26.82 3.13
CA ALA A 322 -21.95 27.87 2.12
C ALA A 322 -20.84 27.64 1.09
N GLU A 323 -19.82 26.88 1.45
CA GLU A 323 -18.63 26.63 0.62
C GLU A 323 -18.21 25.16 0.64
N ARG A 324 -17.75 24.66 -0.51
CA ARG A 324 -17.14 23.34 -0.68
C ARG A 324 -15.96 23.41 -1.64
N TYR A 325 -14.81 22.86 -1.25
CA TYR A 325 -13.55 22.93 -1.99
C TYR A 325 -13.06 24.38 -2.24
N GLY A 326 -13.45 25.34 -1.39
CA GLY A 326 -13.11 26.77 -1.57
C GLY A 326 -13.97 27.49 -2.60
N GLU A 327 -15.06 26.87 -3.07
CA GLU A 327 -16.04 27.43 -3.99
C GLU A 327 -17.44 27.45 -3.35
N THR A 328 -18.30 28.34 -3.80
CA THR A 328 -19.69 28.45 -3.36
C THR A 328 -20.46 27.17 -3.68
N THR A 329 -21.27 26.66 -2.74
CA THR A 329 -22.13 25.49 -2.93
C THR A 329 -23.27 25.77 -3.90
N LEU A 330 -23.78 24.72 -4.58
CA LEU A 330 -24.84 24.86 -5.58
C LEU A 330 -26.13 25.47 -5.00
N HIS A 331 -26.51 25.14 -3.77
CA HIS A 331 -27.72 25.67 -3.17
C HIS A 331 -27.58 27.17 -2.79
N THR A 332 -26.36 27.62 -2.47
CA THR A 332 -26.07 29.04 -2.23
C THR A 332 -26.05 29.81 -3.54
N GLU A 333 -25.51 29.26 -4.63
CA GLU A 333 -25.39 29.90 -5.94
C GLU A 333 -26.71 29.91 -6.71
N HIS A 334 -27.48 28.81 -6.72
CA HIS A 334 -28.65 28.63 -7.56
C HIS A 334 -29.97 28.45 -6.78
N GLY A 335 -29.90 28.39 -5.44
CA GLY A 335 -31.04 28.12 -4.57
C GLY A 335 -31.28 26.62 -4.36
N ILE A 336 -31.90 26.30 -3.22
CA ILE A 336 -32.19 24.91 -2.79
C ILE A 336 -32.97 24.10 -3.85
N PRO A 337 -34.04 24.61 -4.48
CA PRO A 337 -34.81 23.81 -5.45
C PRO A 337 -33.98 23.37 -6.67
N VAL A 338 -33.09 24.23 -7.17
CA VAL A 338 -32.23 23.90 -8.31
C VAL A 338 -31.14 22.92 -7.89
N ALA A 339 -30.50 23.14 -6.75
CA ALA A 339 -29.45 22.25 -6.24
C ALA A 339 -30.01 20.83 -5.98
N LEU A 340 -31.18 20.71 -5.34
CA LEU A 340 -31.85 19.43 -5.12
C LEU A 340 -32.11 18.69 -6.44
N ASN A 341 -32.65 19.40 -7.44
CA ASN A 341 -32.90 18.81 -8.76
C ASN A 341 -31.61 18.38 -9.47
N ILE A 342 -30.51 19.10 -9.28
CA ILE A 342 -29.19 18.70 -9.81
C ILE A 342 -28.68 17.44 -9.13
N GLY A 343 -28.83 17.32 -7.80
CA GLY A 343 -28.48 16.10 -7.06
C GLY A 343 -29.24 14.88 -7.60
N ASP A 344 -30.56 15.01 -7.78
CA ASP A 344 -31.42 13.95 -8.34
C ASP A 344 -31.06 13.61 -9.80
N LEU A 345 -30.76 14.62 -10.63
CA LEU A 345 -30.28 14.44 -12.00
C LEU A 345 -28.99 13.64 -12.01
N LEU A 346 -28.03 13.95 -11.15
CA LEU A 346 -26.76 13.24 -11.04
C LEU A 346 -26.96 11.77 -10.64
N ILE A 347 -27.86 11.46 -9.70
CA ILE A 347 -28.21 10.07 -9.36
C ILE A 347 -28.74 9.33 -10.59
N GLY A 348 -29.68 9.92 -11.31
CA GLY A 348 -30.21 9.35 -12.56
C GLY A 348 -29.13 9.14 -13.63
N GLU A 349 -28.21 10.09 -13.77
CA GLU A 349 -27.09 10.04 -14.71
C GLU A 349 -26.08 8.93 -14.36
N GLY A 350 -25.78 8.73 -13.07
CA GLY A 350 -24.94 7.63 -12.62
C GLY A 350 -25.48 6.26 -13.04
N TYR A 351 -26.77 6.02 -12.81
CA TYR A 351 -27.45 4.79 -13.26
C TYR A 351 -27.49 4.68 -14.79
N ARG A 352 -27.75 5.78 -15.50
CA ARG A 352 -27.78 5.79 -16.97
C ARG A 352 -26.44 5.35 -17.55
N LEU A 353 -25.32 5.87 -17.06
CA LEU A 353 -24.00 5.52 -17.57
C LEU A 353 -23.66 4.04 -17.36
N LEU A 354 -24.07 3.44 -16.24
CA LEU A 354 -23.90 2.01 -16.02
C LEU A 354 -24.82 1.19 -16.95
N ALA A 355 -26.08 1.59 -17.11
CA ALA A 355 -27.06 0.86 -17.89
C ALA A 355 -26.80 0.89 -19.40
N GLU A 356 -26.32 2.03 -19.92
CA GLU A 356 -26.01 2.22 -21.36
C GLU A 356 -24.60 1.78 -21.76
N SER A 357 -23.78 1.27 -20.81
CA SER A 357 -22.44 0.79 -21.11
C SER A 357 -22.48 -0.40 -22.09
N ASP A 358 -21.52 -0.42 -23.03
CA ASP A 358 -21.34 -1.56 -23.96
C ASP A 358 -20.58 -2.71 -23.29
N LEU A 359 -21.21 -3.26 -22.24
CA LEU A 359 -20.70 -4.38 -21.44
C LEU A 359 -21.69 -5.54 -21.49
N PRO A 360 -21.25 -6.79 -21.23
CA PRO A 360 -22.14 -7.93 -21.11
C PRO A 360 -23.30 -7.67 -20.12
N ALA A 361 -24.51 -8.15 -20.46
CA ALA A 361 -25.70 -7.86 -19.66
C ALA A 361 -25.57 -8.26 -18.18
N HIS A 362 -24.91 -9.38 -17.88
CA HIS A 362 -24.68 -9.85 -16.51
C HIS A 362 -23.71 -8.91 -15.75
N VAL A 363 -22.68 -8.37 -16.41
CA VAL A 363 -21.73 -7.39 -15.82
C VAL A 363 -22.46 -6.08 -15.50
N ARG A 364 -23.28 -5.57 -16.44
CA ARG A 364 -24.09 -4.38 -16.20
C ARG A 364 -25.06 -4.56 -15.04
N SER A 365 -25.75 -5.71 -15.01
CA SER A 365 -26.70 -6.03 -13.94
C SER A 365 -26.01 -6.08 -12.57
N ALA A 366 -24.84 -6.72 -12.48
CA ALA A 366 -24.05 -6.78 -11.24
C ALA A 366 -23.60 -5.39 -10.79
N ALA A 367 -23.05 -4.58 -11.71
CA ALA A 367 -22.63 -3.21 -11.37
C ALA A 367 -23.79 -2.31 -10.93
N LEU A 368 -24.95 -2.42 -11.59
CA LEU A 368 -26.16 -1.70 -11.20
C LEU A 368 -26.69 -2.13 -9.82
N LEU A 369 -26.67 -3.42 -9.51
CA LEU A 369 -27.08 -3.94 -8.21
C LEU A 369 -26.17 -3.41 -7.11
N VAL A 370 -24.86 -3.52 -7.27
CA VAL A 370 -23.88 -2.99 -6.32
C VAL A 370 -24.08 -1.49 -6.08
N ALA A 371 -24.28 -0.71 -7.14
CA ALA A 371 -24.53 0.73 -7.01
C ALA A 371 -25.85 1.03 -6.27
N ALA A 372 -26.92 0.28 -6.55
CA ALA A 372 -28.23 0.48 -5.92
C ALA A 372 -28.21 0.11 -4.43
N GLU A 373 -27.59 -1.01 -4.07
CA GLU A 373 -27.44 -1.43 -2.68
C GLU A 373 -26.59 -0.43 -1.90
N GLY A 374 -25.45 0.01 -2.45
CA GLY A 374 -24.61 1.01 -1.80
C GLY A 374 -25.31 2.36 -1.63
N GLN A 375 -26.04 2.84 -2.64
CA GLN A 375 -26.84 4.07 -2.52
C GLN A 375 -27.88 3.95 -1.40
N ARG A 376 -28.54 2.80 -1.29
CA ARG A 376 -29.50 2.52 -0.24
C ARG A 376 -28.86 2.57 1.15
N GLU A 377 -27.71 1.90 1.34
CA GLU A 377 -27.02 1.87 2.64
C GLU A 377 -26.49 3.26 3.04
N LEU A 378 -25.94 4.02 2.10
CA LEU A 378 -25.52 5.41 2.34
C LEU A 378 -26.69 6.29 2.80
N CYS A 379 -27.85 6.18 2.17
CA CYS A 379 -29.05 6.94 2.57
C CYS A 379 -29.53 6.53 3.97
N ILE A 380 -29.44 5.24 4.33
CA ILE A 380 -29.78 4.78 5.69
C ILE A 380 -28.82 5.38 6.72
N GLY A 381 -27.51 5.36 6.45
CA GLY A 381 -26.50 5.92 7.33
C GLY A 381 -26.64 7.44 7.51
N GLN A 382 -26.79 8.18 6.41
CA GLN A 382 -27.04 9.62 6.43
C GLN A 382 -28.32 9.96 7.18
N GLY A 383 -29.42 9.24 6.91
CA GLY A 383 -30.69 9.44 7.59
C GLY A 383 -30.62 9.20 9.09
N ALA A 384 -29.83 8.24 9.56
CA ALA A 384 -29.62 8.00 10.99
C ALA A 384 -28.93 9.20 11.67
N GLU A 385 -27.92 9.79 11.04
CA GLU A 385 -27.25 11.00 11.55
C GLU A 385 -28.17 12.21 11.58
N LEU A 386 -28.92 12.46 10.50
CA LEU A 386 -29.87 13.57 10.40
C LEU A 386 -30.99 13.48 11.45
N LEU A 387 -31.51 12.27 11.70
CA LEU A 387 -32.51 12.03 12.74
C LEU A 387 -31.92 12.27 14.13
N TRP A 388 -30.71 11.82 14.37
CA TRP A 388 -30.02 12.07 15.65
C TRP A 388 -29.74 13.56 15.86
N THR A 389 -29.28 14.28 14.84
CA THR A 389 -29.05 15.73 14.92
C THR A 389 -30.32 16.49 15.29
N ARG A 390 -31.49 16.05 14.82
CA ARG A 390 -32.81 16.63 15.15
C ARG A 390 -33.28 16.33 16.57
N HIS A 391 -32.93 15.15 17.09
CA HIS A 391 -33.33 14.68 18.40
C HIS A 391 -32.14 14.05 19.13
N PRO A 392 -31.16 14.87 19.55
CA PRO A 392 -29.90 14.36 20.11
C PRO A 392 -30.13 13.61 21.41
N VAL A 393 -29.64 12.37 21.45
CA VAL A 393 -29.58 11.53 22.65
C VAL A 393 -28.14 11.09 22.86
N ALA A 394 -27.78 10.76 24.11
CA ALA A 394 -26.44 10.22 24.38
C ALA A 394 -26.26 8.88 23.66
N LEU A 395 -25.23 8.78 22.83
CA LEU A 395 -24.84 7.57 22.12
C LEU A 395 -23.64 6.92 22.79
N THR A 396 -23.57 5.61 22.74
CA THR A 396 -22.34 4.86 23.04
C THR A 396 -21.32 5.05 21.91
N SER A 397 -20.05 4.86 22.21
CA SER A 397 -18.99 4.92 21.19
C SER A 397 -19.27 3.96 20.03
N GLN A 398 -19.80 2.77 20.31
CA GLN A 398 -20.17 1.79 19.29
C GLN A 398 -21.27 2.30 18.35
N GLN A 399 -22.33 2.93 18.89
CA GLN A 399 -23.40 3.50 18.08
C GLN A 399 -22.90 4.64 17.19
N VAL A 400 -21.95 5.46 17.68
CA VAL A 400 -21.31 6.52 16.89
C VAL A 400 -20.50 5.90 15.73
N LEU A 401 -19.72 4.86 16.01
CA LEU A 401 -18.95 4.14 14.99
C LEU A 401 -19.85 3.48 13.95
N GLU A 402 -20.99 2.92 14.34
CA GLU A 402 -21.98 2.34 13.41
C GLU A 402 -22.57 3.40 12.46
N ILE A 403 -22.86 4.61 12.95
CA ILE A 403 -23.32 5.72 12.10
C ILE A 403 -22.21 6.11 11.09
N PHE A 404 -20.99 6.31 11.56
CA PHE A 404 -19.87 6.67 10.67
C PHE A 404 -19.58 5.59 9.64
N ARG A 405 -19.59 4.33 10.05
CA ARG A 405 -19.45 3.19 9.14
C ARG A 405 -20.50 3.21 8.05
N SER A 406 -21.77 3.29 8.41
CA SER A 406 -22.88 3.29 7.46
C SER A 406 -22.91 4.51 6.54
N LYS A 407 -22.39 5.65 6.98
CA LYS A 407 -22.28 6.88 6.18
C LYS A 407 -21.10 6.85 5.21
N THR A 408 -20.01 6.14 5.51
CA THR A 408 -18.73 6.28 4.77
C THR A 408 -18.30 5.01 4.04
N ALA A 409 -18.31 3.86 4.71
CA ALA A 409 -17.80 2.60 4.17
C ALA A 409 -18.47 2.17 2.85
N PRO A 410 -19.82 2.26 2.68
CA PRO A 410 -20.45 1.79 1.45
C PRO A 410 -19.95 2.48 0.19
N ALA A 411 -19.51 3.74 0.26
CA ALA A 411 -19.02 4.46 -0.89
C ALA A 411 -17.68 3.90 -1.42
N PHE A 412 -16.82 3.39 -0.54
CA PHE A 412 -15.57 2.71 -0.91
C PHE A 412 -15.84 1.29 -1.38
N GLU A 413 -16.72 0.59 -0.69
CA GLU A 413 -17.14 -0.76 -1.05
C GLU A 413 -17.75 -0.80 -2.46
N VAL A 414 -18.65 0.13 -2.78
CA VAL A 414 -19.23 0.28 -4.14
C VAL A 414 -18.14 0.48 -5.17
N ALA A 415 -17.17 1.36 -4.92
CA ALA A 415 -16.07 1.61 -5.86
C ALA A 415 -15.28 0.33 -6.18
N LEU A 416 -14.92 -0.43 -5.17
CA LEU A 416 -14.16 -1.68 -5.33
C LEU A 416 -15.01 -2.79 -5.96
N LYS A 417 -16.25 -2.99 -5.48
CA LYS A 417 -17.16 -4.02 -6.00
C LYS A 417 -17.61 -3.75 -7.44
N VAL A 418 -17.82 -2.49 -7.83
CA VAL A 418 -18.06 -2.15 -9.25
C VAL A 418 -16.85 -2.53 -10.08
N GLY A 419 -15.63 -2.22 -9.66
CA GLY A 419 -14.42 -2.64 -10.35
C GLY A 419 -14.31 -4.16 -10.51
N ALA A 420 -14.59 -4.92 -9.46
CA ALA A 420 -14.62 -6.38 -9.50
C ALA A 420 -15.73 -6.93 -10.42
N ALA A 421 -16.92 -6.32 -10.42
CA ALA A 421 -18.03 -6.68 -11.30
C ALA A 421 -17.64 -6.46 -12.78
N LEU A 422 -16.98 -5.32 -13.09
CA LEU A 422 -16.50 -5.01 -14.43
C LEU A 422 -15.45 -6.03 -14.94
N ALA A 423 -14.65 -6.60 -14.03
CA ALA A 423 -13.70 -7.66 -14.34
C ALA A 423 -14.35 -9.07 -14.38
N GLY A 424 -15.62 -9.20 -14.05
CA GLY A 424 -16.33 -10.50 -13.95
C GLY A 424 -15.90 -11.36 -12.77
N ARG A 425 -15.34 -10.75 -11.71
CA ARG A 425 -14.77 -11.42 -10.52
C ARG A 425 -15.47 -11.06 -9.21
N LEU A 426 -16.65 -10.44 -9.27
CA LEU A 426 -17.37 -9.97 -8.07
C LEU A 426 -17.62 -11.11 -7.07
N ASP A 427 -18.12 -12.26 -7.54
CA ASP A 427 -18.46 -13.38 -6.66
C ASP A 427 -17.24 -13.97 -5.91
N GLU A 428 -16.05 -13.82 -6.50
CA GLU A 428 -14.78 -14.30 -5.90
C GLU A 428 -14.23 -13.36 -4.82
N CYS A 429 -14.58 -12.07 -4.89
CA CYS A 429 -13.97 -11.01 -4.10
C CYS A 429 -14.93 -10.30 -3.14
N ALA A 430 -16.24 -10.51 -3.26
CA ALA A 430 -17.27 -9.71 -2.58
C ALA A 430 -17.06 -9.63 -1.06
N ASP A 431 -16.81 -10.76 -0.40
CA ASP A 431 -16.63 -10.84 1.05
C ASP A 431 -15.35 -10.15 1.52
N VAL A 432 -14.24 -10.33 0.77
CA VAL A 432 -12.96 -9.68 1.07
C VAL A 432 -13.08 -8.17 0.89
N LEU A 433 -13.71 -7.71 -0.18
CA LEU A 433 -13.91 -6.29 -0.44
C LEU A 433 -14.84 -5.63 0.59
N HIS A 434 -15.85 -6.34 1.06
CA HIS A 434 -16.72 -5.89 2.15
C HIS A 434 -15.91 -5.70 3.44
N THR A 435 -15.17 -6.73 3.88
CA THR A 435 -14.35 -6.67 5.09
C THR A 435 -13.28 -5.57 5.00
N TYR A 436 -12.68 -5.37 3.83
CA TYR A 436 -11.67 -4.32 3.63
C TYR A 436 -12.24 -2.90 3.72
N SER A 437 -13.52 -2.72 3.34
CA SER A 437 -14.17 -1.40 3.30
C SER A 437 -14.70 -0.97 4.68
N GLU A 438 -14.93 -1.91 5.59
CA GLU A 438 -15.38 -1.70 6.97
C GLU A 438 -14.25 -1.20 7.88
#